data_a582e2fce81bc9d5a07253cf20ea7640
#
_entry.id   a582e2fce81bc9d5a07253cf20ea7640
#
_cell.length_a   1.000
_cell.length_b   1.000
_cell.length_c   1.000
_cell.angle_alpha   90.00
_cell.angle_beta   90.00
_cell.angle_gamma   90.00
#
_symmetry.space_group_name_H-M   'P 1'
#
loop_
_entity.id
_entity.type
_entity.pdbx_description
1 polymer ?
#
loop_
_entity_poly.entity_id
_entity_poly.type
_entity_poly.pdbx_seq_one_letter_code
_entity_poly.pdbx_strand_id
1 'polypeptide(L)'
;MVLDYIKKNADTIDRNGDGVIGYVLAIGDIGHNDSIARTRGVRSALGTGVDADGGVDSTPAGTNVDGKAKVVQDATLDVDGKTYTIRELASQEMKNSAGATWDAATAGNAIGTWTASFGDQIDVVVSNNDGMGMSMFNAWAKDNKVPTFGYDANSDAVAAIGEGYGGTISQHADVQAYLTLRVLRNALDGVDIDTGIGTADEAGNCLTEGEDYRYSEEERSYYALNIAVTADNYNDFTDLSLIHI
;
A
#
# COMPACT_ATOMS: atom_id res chain seq x y z
N MET A 1 5.25 6.72 1.95
CA MET A 1 5.86 6.09 0.77
C MET A 1 5.45 6.76 -0.54
N VAL A 2 4.20 6.62 -1.08
CA VAL A 2 3.82 7.20 -2.39
C VAL A 2 4.07 8.71 -2.45
N LEU A 3 3.58 9.48 -1.49
CA LEU A 3 3.80 10.93 -1.42
C LEU A 3 5.29 11.30 -1.35
N ASP A 4 6.07 10.55 -0.59
CA ASP A 4 7.52 10.81 -0.45
C ASP A 4 8.26 10.54 -1.76
N TYR A 5 7.86 9.47 -2.47
CA TYR A 5 8.38 9.19 -3.80
C TYR A 5 8.03 10.32 -4.78
N ILE A 6 6.78 10.78 -4.79
CA ILE A 6 6.35 11.91 -5.63
C ILE A 6 7.19 13.15 -5.34
N LYS A 7 7.38 13.50 -4.06
CA LYS A 7 8.20 14.66 -3.66
C LYS A 7 9.65 14.52 -4.07
N LYS A 8 10.24 13.33 -3.89
CA LYS A 8 11.64 13.05 -4.26
C LYS A 8 11.89 13.12 -5.77
N ASN A 9 10.85 12.86 -6.58
CA ASN A 9 10.93 12.77 -8.04
C ASN A 9 10.08 13.83 -8.76
N ALA A 10 9.70 14.91 -8.11
CA ALA A 10 8.74 15.89 -8.61
C ALA A 10 9.11 16.50 -9.97
N ASP A 11 10.41 16.64 -10.28
CA ASP A 11 10.88 17.17 -11.57
C ASP A 11 10.71 16.21 -12.75
N THR A 12 10.51 14.92 -12.50
CA THR A 12 10.49 13.89 -13.54
C THR A 12 9.23 13.05 -13.56
N ILE A 13 8.43 13.11 -12.51
CA ILE A 13 7.25 12.26 -12.34
C ILE A 13 6.08 12.73 -13.19
N ASP A 14 5.92 14.03 -13.40
CA ASP A 14 4.97 14.64 -14.34
C ASP A 14 5.47 14.38 -15.78
N ARG A 15 5.02 13.27 -16.37
CA ARG A 15 5.58 12.71 -17.59
C ARG A 15 5.25 13.52 -18.84
N ASN A 16 4.09 14.17 -18.89
CA ASN A 16 3.66 14.99 -20.00
C ASN A 16 3.92 16.49 -19.79
N GLY A 17 4.33 16.89 -18.57
CA GLY A 17 4.70 18.27 -18.24
C GLY A 17 3.51 19.22 -18.11
N ASP A 18 2.31 18.71 -17.81
CA ASP A 18 1.10 19.55 -17.73
C ASP A 18 0.85 20.13 -16.32
N GLY A 19 1.72 19.84 -15.36
CA GLY A 19 1.60 20.30 -13.98
C GLY A 19 0.61 19.46 -13.14
N VAL A 20 0.11 18.35 -13.69
CA VAL A 20 -0.77 17.40 -12.99
C VAL A 20 -0.02 16.09 -12.78
N ILE A 21 0.05 15.61 -11.58
CA ILE A 21 0.54 14.27 -11.24
C ILE A 21 -0.69 13.36 -11.14
N GLY A 22 -0.95 12.64 -12.21
CA GLY A 22 -2.10 11.75 -12.32
C GLY A 22 -1.79 10.36 -11.78
N TYR A 23 -2.68 9.81 -10.94
CA TYR A 23 -2.55 8.44 -10.50
C TYR A 23 -3.81 7.61 -10.75
N VAL A 24 -3.62 6.30 -10.85
CA VAL A 24 -4.70 5.31 -10.90
C VAL A 24 -4.61 4.38 -9.69
N LEU A 25 -5.76 3.89 -9.19
CA LEU A 25 -5.84 3.13 -7.94
C LEU A 25 -6.62 1.82 -8.12
N ALA A 26 -5.93 0.69 -7.93
CA ALA A 26 -6.55 -0.63 -7.85
C ALA A 26 -7.01 -0.90 -6.41
N ILE A 27 -8.31 -0.97 -6.21
CA ILE A 27 -8.96 -1.26 -4.91
C ILE A 27 -9.24 -2.76 -4.83
N GLY A 28 -8.87 -3.39 -3.71
CA GLY A 28 -9.04 -4.83 -3.53
C GLY A 28 -10.50 -5.25 -3.42
N ASP A 29 -11.10 -4.96 -2.27
CA ASP A 29 -12.50 -5.26 -1.93
C ASP A 29 -13.09 -4.09 -1.13
N ILE A 30 -14.11 -3.47 -1.64
CA ILE A 30 -14.73 -2.28 -1.01
C ILE A 30 -15.36 -2.58 0.37
N GLY A 31 -15.62 -3.83 0.69
CA GLY A 31 -16.14 -4.29 1.98
C GLY A 31 -15.06 -4.78 2.96
N HIS A 32 -13.81 -4.93 2.53
CA HIS A 32 -12.74 -5.46 3.36
C HIS A 32 -12.00 -4.34 4.11
N ASN A 33 -11.82 -4.50 5.42
CA ASN A 33 -11.23 -3.47 6.28
C ASN A 33 -9.86 -2.99 5.79
N ASP A 34 -8.98 -3.89 5.35
CA ASP A 34 -7.64 -3.52 4.86
C ASP A 34 -7.71 -2.72 3.57
N SER A 35 -8.58 -3.11 2.64
CA SER A 35 -8.81 -2.37 1.40
C SER A 35 -9.32 -0.96 1.68
N ILE A 36 -10.28 -0.85 2.60
CA ILE A 36 -10.82 0.43 3.07
C ILE A 36 -9.69 1.29 3.66
N ALA A 37 -8.90 0.73 4.58
CA ALA A 37 -7.80 1.45 5.25
C ALA A 37 -6.71 1.89 4.25
N ARG A 38 -6.29 0.98 3.35
CA ARG A 38 -5.25 1.26 2.34
C ARG A 38 -5.71 2.32 1.35
N THR A 39 -6.95 2.23 0.82
CA THR A 39 -7.52 3.24 -0.08
C THR A 39 -7.63 4.61 0.58
N ARG A 40 -8.18 4.66 1.80
CA ARG A 40 -8.27 5.89 2.60
C ARG A 40 -6.89 6.48 2.89
N GLY A 41 -5.92 5.63 3.25
CA GLY A 41 -4.55 6.05 3.52
C GLY A 41 -3.88 6.72 2.31
N VAL A 42 -4.04 6.14 1.10
CA VAL A 42 -3.53 6.75 -0.14
C VAL A 42 -4.16 8.10 -0.40
N ARG A 43 -5.51 8.18 -0.40
CA ARG A 43 -6.25 9.40 -0.69
C ARG A 43 -6.01 10.49 0.36
N SER A 44 -5.91 10.12 1.63
CA SER A 44 -5.58 11.04 2.73
C SER A 44 -4.17 11.61 2.56
N ALA A 45 -3.17 10.74 2.30
CA ALA A 45 -1.79 11.16 2.13
C ALA A 45 -1.59 12.07 0.90
N LEU A 46 -2.31 11.80 -0.18
CA LEU A 46 -2.26 12.59 -1.42
C LEU A 46 -3.20 13.81 -1.40
N GLY A 47 -4.07 13.93 -0.39
CA GLY A 47 -5.03 15.02 -0.27
C GLY A 47 -6.21 14.93 -1.23
N THR A 48 -6.36 13.83 -1.95
CA THR A 48 -7.38 13.66 -3.00
C THR A 48 -8.70 13.10 -2.49
N GLY A 49 -8.76 12.61 -1.24
CA GLY A 49 -9.99 12.09 -0.66
C GLY A 49 -10.97 13.20 -0.31
N VAL A 50 -12.27 12.94 -0.50
CA VAL A 50 -13.35 13.75 0.08
C VAL A 50 -13.74 13.15 1.41
N ASP A 51 -13.74 13.95 2.46
CA ASP A 51 -14.19 13.53 3.78
C ASP A 51 -15.68 13.19 3.73
N ALA A 52 -15.99 11.98 4.17
CA ALA A 52 -17.35 11.53 4.45
C ALA A 52 -17.55 11.39 5.97
N ASP A 53 -18.76 11.14 6.42
CA ASP A 53 -19.03 10.83 7.82
C ASP A 53 -18.21 9.59 8.21
N GLY A 54 -17.22 9.77 9.09
CA GLY A 54 -16.26 8.72 9.48
C GLY A 54 -14.95 8.67 8.69
N GLY A 55 -14.63 9.69 7.90
CA GLY A 55 -13.34 9.87 7.22
C GLY A 55 -13.42 9.80 5.70
N VAL A 56 -12.23 9.78 5.07
CA VAL A 56 -12.07 9.74 3.61
C VAL A 56 -12.75 8.52 3.00
N ASP A 57 -13.48 8.69 1.91
CA ASP A 57 -14.19 7.61 1.23
C ASP A 57 -13.21 6.59 0.60
N SER A 58 -13.60 5.32 0.61
CA SER A 58 -12.81 4.19 0.10
C SER A 58 -13.43 3.50 -1.12
N THR A 59 -14.54 4.02 -1.65
CA THR A 59 -15.19 3.47 -2.84
C THR A 59 -14.50 3.95 -4.14
N PRO A 60 -14.69 3.26 -5.28
CA PRO A 60 -14.16 3.72 -6.57
C PRO A 60 -14.61 5.13 -6.95
N ALA A 61 -13.72 5.89 -7.60
CA ALA A 61 -14.05 7.22 -8.13
C ALA A 61 -15.27 7.15 -9.07
N GLY A 62 -16.15 8.16 -8.97
CA GLY A 62 -17.39 8.18 -9.73
C GLY A 62 -18.52 7.30 -9.18
N THR A 63 -18.26 6.51 -8.14
CA THR A 63 -19.32 5.73 -7.45
C THR A 63 -20.21 6.69 -6.66
N ASN A 64 -21.52 6.55 -6.84
CA ASN A 64 -22.49 7.30 -6.05
C ASN A 64 -22.84 6.50 -4.79
N VAL A 65 -22.33 6.93 -3.66
CA VAL A 65 -22.59 6.32 -2.35
C VAL A 65 -23.43 7.28 -1.52
N ASP A 66 -24.56 6.82 -1.05
CA ASP A 66 -25.48 7.61 -0.20
C ASP A 66 -25.83 9.00 -0.76
N GLY A 67 -25.97 9.11 -2.07
CA GLY A 67 -26.29 10.36 -2.76
C GLY A 67 -25.08 11.32 -2.90
N LYS A 68 -23.87 10.92 -2.51
CA LYS A 68 -22.63 11.68 -2.72
C LYS A 68 -22.03 11.32 -4.07
N ALA A 69 -21.99 12.29 -4.99
CA ALA A 69 -21.50 12.06 -6.36
C ALA A 69 -19.97 12.10 -6.51
N LYS A 70 -19.22 12.46 -5.43
CA LYS A 70 -17.79 12.72 -5.51
C LYS A 70 -17.08 12.15 -4.28
N VAL A 71 -16.22 11.17 -4.51
CA VAL A 71 -15.38 10.56 -3.45
C VAL A 71 -13.92 11.03 -3.50
N VAL A 72 -13.54 11.70 -4.59
CA VAL A 72 -12.20 12.26 -4.81
C VAL A 72 -12.29 13.69 -5.34
N GLN A 73 -11.21 14.44 -5.10
CA GLN A 73 -11.00 15.82 -5.59
C GLN A 73 -9.53 15.99 -5.95
N ASP A 74 -9.23 17.03 -6.74
CA ASP A 74 -7.86 17.44 -6.99
C ASP A 74 -7.26 18.01 -5.70
N ALA A 75 -5.99 17.75 -5.48
CA ALA A 75 -5.21 18.30 -4.39
C ALA A 75 -4.04 19.14 -4.93
N THR A 76 -3.49 20.00 -4.10
CA THR A 76 -2.30 20.80 -4.44
C THR A 76 -1.10 20.27 -3.69
N LEU A 77 0.03 20.16 -4.38
CA LEU A 77 1.32 19.78 -3.82
C LEU A 77 2.39 20.80 -4.21
N ASP A 78 2.99 21.45 -3.22
CA ASP A 78 4.13 22.34 -3.43
C ASP A 78 5.44 21.59 -3.13
N VAL A 79 6.34 21.56 -4.12
CA VAL A 79 7.67 20.96 -3.99
C VAL A 79 8.69 21.87 -4.67
N ASP A 80 9.74 22.25 -3.94
CA ASP A 80 10.88 23.05 -4.43
C ASP A 80 10.49 24.34 -5.20
N GLY A 81 9.39 24.98 -4.74
CA GLY A 81 8.87 26.21 -5.33
C GLY A 81 8.03 26.03 -6.59
N LYS A 82 7.73 24.79 -6.97
CA LYS A 82 6.74 24.46 -7.99
C LYS A 82 5.47 23.92 -7.35
N THR A 83 4.34 24.25 -7.95
CA THR A 83 3.02 23.78 -7.52
C THR A 83 2.49 22.77 -8.54
N TYR A 84 2.13 21.58 -8.07
CA TYR A 84 1.50 20.52 -8.86
C TYR A 84 0.07 20.27 -8.39
N THR A 85 -0.75 19.81 -9.32
CA THR A 85 -2.06 19.24 -9.00
C THR A 85 -1.92 17.72 -8.88
N ILE A 86 -2.35 17.13 -7.77
CA ILE A 86 -2.49 15.67 -7.64
C ILE A 86 -3.90 15.28 -8.02
N ARG A 87 -4.05 14.30 -8.90
CA ARG A 87 -5.36 13.86 -9.40
C ARG A 87 -5.49 12.34 -9.42
N GLU A 88 -6.56 11.81 -8.83
CA GLU A 88 -6.98 10.43 -9.06
C GLU A 88 -7.73 10.37 -10.41
N LEU A 89 -7.08 9.82 -11.44
CA LEU A 89 -7.63 9.72 -12.78
C LEU A 89 -8.72 8.65 -12.86
N ALA A 90 -8.47 7.51 -12.22
CA ALA A 90 -9.42 6.41 -12.13
C ALA A 90 -9.12 5.52 -10.92
N SER A 91 -10.16 4.85 -10.43
CA SER A 91 -10.04 3.76 -9.49
C SER A 91 -11.15 2.73 -9.73
N GLN A 92 -10.88 1.49 -9.37
CA GLN A 92 -11.83 0.38 -9.56
C GLN A 92 -11.62 -0.69 -8.50
N GLU A 93 -12.73 -1.31 -8.04
CA GLU A 93 -12.66 -2.56 -7.30
C GLU A 93 -12.22 -3.69 -8.23
N MET A 94 -11.16 -4.40 -7.86
CA MET A 94 -10.62 -5.51 -8.66
C MET A 94 -11.39 -6.79 -8.38
N LYS A 95 -12.62 -6.81 -8.90
CA LYS A 95 -13.57 -7.91 -8.76
C LYS A 95 -13.86 -8.53 -10.12
N ASN A 96 -13.66 -9.83 -10.23
CA ASN A 96 -13.91 -10.56 -11.48
C ASN A 96 -15.39 -10.92 -11.65
N SER A 97 -15.74 -11.44 -12.83
CA SER A 97 -17.13 -11.81 -13.17
C SER A 97 -17.71 -12.95 -12.30
N ALA A 98 -16.87 -13.72 -11.62
CA ALA A 98 -17.29 -14.76 -10.67
C ALA A 98 -17.49 -14.19 -9.25
N GLY A 99 -17.23 -12.91 -9.04
CA GLY A 99 -17.41 -12.23 -7.76
C GLY A 99 -16.18 -12.29 -6.83
N ALA A 100 -15.08 -12.92 -7.24
CA ALA A 100 -13.85 -12.89 -6.46
C ALA A 100 -13.18 -11.51 -6.55
N THR A 101 -12.76 -10.99 -5.42
CA THR A 101 -12.09 -9.69 -5.24
C THR A 101 -10.57 -9.86 -5.18
N TRP A 102 -9.80 -8.76 -5.15
CA TRP A 102 -8.33 -8.76 -5.18
C TRP A 102 -7.77 -9.46 -6.43
N ASP A 103 -8.51 -9.42 -7.53
CA ASP A 103 -8.22 -10.19 -8.74
C ASP A 103 -7.14 -9.51 -9.59
N ALA A 104 -5.98 -10.14 -9.68
CA ALA A 104 -4.83 -9.63 -10.43
C ALA A 104 -5.10 -9.53 -11.94
N ALA A 105 -5.87 -10.46 -12.51
CA ALA A 105 -6.21 -10.41 -13.93
C ALA A 105 -7.12 -9.23 -14.25
N THR A 106 -8.09 -8.94 -13.37
CA THR A 106 -8.92 -7.74 -13.46
C THR A 106 -8.08 -6.46 -13.41
N ALA A 107 -7.07 -6.40 -12.53
CA ALA A 107 -6.15 -5.27 -12.44
C ALA A 107 -5.33 -5.08 -13.73
N GLY A 108 -4.80 -6.17 -14.30
CA GLY A 108 -4.10 -6.14 -15.59
C GLY A 108 -4.97 -5.67 -16.75
N ASN A 109 -6.26 -6.02 -16.75
CA ASN A 109 -7.21 -5.51 -17.75
C ASN A 109 -7.58 -4.05 -17.49
N ALA A 110 -7.73 -3.65 -16.24
CA ALA A 110 -8.07 -2.27 -15.86
C ALA A 110 -6.98 -1.30 -16.30
N ILE A 111 -5.69 -1.61 -16.13
CA ILE A 111 -4.61 -0.73 -16.59
C ILE A 111 -4.67 -0.53 -18.10
N GLY A 112 -4.98 -1.57 -18.87
CA GLY A 112 -5.17 -1.44 -20.32
C GLY A 112 -6.31 -0.48 -20.70
N THR A 113 -7.42 -0.50 -19.96
CA THR A 113 -8.54 0.43 -20.17
C THR A 113 -8.17 1.85 -19.76
N TRP A 114 -7.48 2.02 -18.63
CA TRP A 114 -7.08 3.33 -18.15
C TRP A 114 -6.04 3.99 -19.06
N THR A 115 -5.08 3.21 -19.57
CA THR A 115 -4.08 3.74 -20.51
C THR A 115 -4.69 4.16 -21.85
N ALA A 116 -5.73 3.47 -22.31
CA ALA A 116 -6.48 3.90 -23.49
C ALA A 116 -7.22 5.23 -23.28
N SER A 117 -7.61 5.54 -22.04
CA SER A 117 -8.36 6.77 -21.70
C SER A 117 -7.45 7.93 -21.32
N PHE A 118 -6.36 7.70 -20.61
CA PHE A 118 -5.53 8.73 -19.99
C PHE A 118 -4.10 8.79 -20.56
N GLY A 119 -3.59 7.71 -21.12
CA GLY A 119 -2.28 7.66 -21.79
C GLY A 119 -1.13 8.13 -20.91
N ASP A 120 -0.45 9.19 -21.33
CA ASP A 120 0.69 9.80 -20.67
C ASP A 120 0.35 10.68 -19.45
N GLN A 121 -0.95 10.86 -19.15
CA GLN A 121 -1.39 11.49 -17.91
C GLN A 121 -1.27 10.57 -16.69
N ILE A 122 -1.01 9.25 -16.88
CA ILE A 122 -0.79 8.32 -15.75
C ILE A 122 0.68 8.39 -15.35
N ASP A 123 0.96 9.03 -14.25
CA ASP A 123 2.29 9.22 -13.69
C ASP A 123 2.61 8.21 -12.57
N VAL A 124 1.57 7.69 -11.90
CA VAL A 124 1.71 6.77 -10.78
C VAL A 124 0.61 5.70 -10.83
N VAL A 125 0.99 4.47 -10.55
CA VAL A 125 0.05 3.36 -10.33
C VAL A 125 0.09 2.97 -8.85
N VAL A 126 -1.08 2.90 -8.21
CA VAL A 126 -1.21 2.49 -6.82
C VAL A 126 -2.14 1.29 -6.74
N SER A 127 -1.78 0.33 -5.91
CA SER A 127 -2.57 -0.88 -5.69
C SER A 127 -2.72 -1.19 -4.21
N ASN A 128 -3.87 -1.70 -3.82
CA ASN A 128 -4.09 -2.14 -2.45
C ASN A 128 -3.27 -3.39 -2.07
N ASN A 129 -2.76 -4.17 -3.04
CA ASN A 129 -1.80 -5.25 -2.77
C ASN A 129 -0.82 -5.46 -3.93
N ASP A 130 0.24 -6.23 -3.69
CA ASP A 130 1.27 -6.50 -4.67
C ASP A 130 0.78 -7.38 -5.83
N GLY A 131 -0.09 -8.35 -5.57
CA GLY A 131 -0.59 -9.23 -6.64
C GLY A 131 -1.27 -8.45 -7.78
N MET A 132 -2.12 -7.49 -7.44
CA MET A 132 -2.74 -6.58 -8.41
C MET A 132 -1.73 -5.58 -8.97
N GLY A 133 -0.88 -5.02 -8.10
CA GLY A 133 0.18 -4.06 -8.49
C GLY A 133 1.14 -4.65 -9.50
N MET A 134 1.64 -5.86 -9.26
CA MET A 134 2.54 -6.59 -10.17
C MET A 134 1.88 -6.91 -11.51
N SER A 135 0.58 -7.23 -11.49
CA SER A 135 -0.17 -7.45 -12.74
C SER A 135 -0.21 -6.20 -13.60
N MET A 136 -0.49 -5.03 -13.03
CA MET A 136 -0.48 -3.75 -13.75
C MET A 136 0.95 -3.33 -14.17
N PHE A 137 1.93 -3.56 -13.31
CA PHE A 137 3.33 -3.28 -13.58
C PHE A 137 3.82 -4.05 -14.80
N ASN A 138 3.63 -5.37 -14.82
CA ASN A 138 4.04 -6.22 -15.91
C ASN A 138 3.23 -6.00 -17.20
N ALA A 139 1.95 -5.64 -17.08
CA ALA A 139 1.11 -5.38 -18.25
C ALA A 139 1.44 -4.07 -18.98
N TRP A 140 1.94 -3.05 -18.25
CA TRP A 140 2.15 -1.74 -18.85
C TRP A 140 3.17 -0.85 -18.15
N ALA A 141 3.15 -0.74 -16.82
CA ALA A 141 3.88 0.31 -16.12
C ALA A 141 5.40 0.16 -16.24
N LYS A 142 5.92 -1.07 -16.24
CA LYS A 142 7.34 -1.39 -16.40
C LYS A 142 7.92 -0.82 -17.70
N ASP A 143 7.28 -1.12 -18.82
CA ASP A 143 7.76 -0.69 -20.15
C ASP A 143 7.63 0.83 -20.33
N ASN A 144 6.69 1.46 -19.63
CA ASN A 144 6.45 2.89 -19.65
C ASN A 144 7.18 3.66 -18.54
N LYS A 145 7.95 2.96 -17.70
CA LYS A 145 8.70 3.53 -16.56
C LYS A 145 7.81 4.31 -15.59
N VAL A 146 6.60 3.81 -15.35
CA VAL A 146 5.65 4.40 -14.39
C VAL A 146 5.82 3.70 -13.06
N PRO A 147 6.15 4.42 -11.97
CA PRO A 147 6.29 3.82 -10.66
C PRO A 147 4.96 3.20 -10.21
N THR A 148 5.04 1.95 -9.74
CA THR A 148 3.89 1.21 -9.24
C THR A 148 4.11 0.88 -7.77
N PHE A 149 3.10 1.08 -6.94
CA PHE A 149 3.15 0.85 -5.50
C PHE A 149 2.13 -0.18 -5.09
N GLY A 150 2.55 -1.09 -4.23
CA GLY A 150 1.72 -2.16 -3.69
C GLY A 150 1.72 -2.24 -2.16
N TYR A 151 1.33 -3.40 -1.67
CA TYR A 151 1.27 -3.74 -0.27
C TYR A 151 1.42 -5.26 -0.13
N ASP A 152 2.02 -5.78 0.90
CA ASP A 152 2.27 -7.14 1.36
C ASP A 152 3.75 -7.53 1.32
N ALA A 153 4.61 -6.83 0.59
CA ALA A 153 6.02 -7.14 0.36
C ALA A 153 6.23 -8.58 -0.18
N ASN A 154 5.42 -8.95 -1.18
CA ASN A 154 5.60 -10.22 -1.86
C ASN A 154 6.98 -10.27 -2.54
N SER A 155 7.60 -11.44 -2.55
CA SER A 155 8.99 -11.60 -3.04
C SER A 155 9.21 -11.15 -4.48
N ASP A 156 8.23 -11.32 -5.35
CA ASP A 156 8.26 -10.84 -6.73
C ASP A 156 8.16 -9.30 -6.82
N ALA A 157 7.34 -8.67 -5.98
CA ALA A 157 7.23 -7.22 -5.91
C ALA A 157 8.51 -6.59 -5.32
N VAL A 158 9.07 -7.18 -4.26
CA VAL A 158 10.35 -6.75 -3.68
C VAL A 158 11.48 -6.84 -4.72
N ALA A 159 11.59 -7.95 -5.45
CA ALA A 159 12.57 -8.09 -6.52
C ALA A 159 12.37 -7.06 -7.64
N ALA A 160 11.12 -6.75 -7.98
CA ALA A 160 10.77 -5.79 -9.03
C ALA A 160 11.11 -4.33 -8.68
N ILE A 161 11.39 -4.01 -7.41
CA ILE A 161 11.87 -2.66 -7.02
C ILE A 161 13.19 -2.34 -7.74
N GLY A 162 14.10 -3.31 -7.88
CA GLY A 162 15.32 -3.16 -8.69
C GLY A 162 15.06 -2.96 -10.20
N GLU A 163 13.84 -3.22 -10.66
CA GLU A 163 13.42 -3.09 -12.07
C GLU A 163 12.49 -1.88 -12.31
N GLY A 164 12.25 -1.06 -11.29
CA GLY A 164 11.44 0.16 -11.39
C GLY A 164 10.05 0.08 -10.74
N TYR A 165 9.72 -1.00 -10.01
CA TYR A 165 8.58 -1.00 -9.09
C TYR A 165 8.85 0.02 -7.98
N GLY A 166 7.91 0.92 -7.72
CA GLY A 166 8.15 2.08 -6.84
C GLY A 166 8.32 1.72 -5.37
N GLY A 167 7.67 0.65 -4.95
CA GLY A 167 7.77 0.14 -3.58
C GLY A 167 6.53 -0.62 -3.12
N THR A 168 6.66 -1.25 -1.98
CA THR A 168 5.59 -1.99 -1.31
C THR A 168 5.62 -1.74 0.20
N ILE A 169 4.64 -2.23 0.92
CA ILE A 169 4.59 -2.18 2.39
C ILE A 169 4.67 -3.59 2.95
N SER A 170 5.68 -3.87 3.77
CA SER A 170 5.71 -5.08 4.59
C SER A 170 4.77 -4.93 5.78
N GLN A 171 3.93 -5.94 5.98
CA GLN A 171 3.06 -6.04 7.15
C GLN A 171 3.78 -6.65 8.37
N HIS A 172 5.08 -6.97 8.29
CA HIS A 172 5.80 -7.73 9.31
C HIS A 172 5.08 -9.02 9.69
N ALA A 173 4.79 -9.86 8.70
CA ALA A 173 4.07 -11.12 8.94
C ALA A 173 4.81 -12.07 9.90
N ASP A 174 6.12 -12.06 9.90
CA ASP A 174 7.01 -12.74 10.84
C ASP A 174 6.81 -12.24 12.28
N VAL A 175 6.80 -10.94 12.49
CA VAL A 175 6.52 -10.31 13.80
C VAL A 175 5.10 -10.65 14.26
N GLN A 176 4.10 -10.60 13.36
CA GLN A 176 2.73 -11.00 13.68
C GLN A 176 2.65 -12.46 14.11
N ALA A 177 3.33 -13.36 13.39
CA ALA A 177 3.39 -14.78 13.74
C ALA A 177 4.06 -15.00 15.07
N TYR A 178 5.22 -14.39 15.33
CA TYR A 178 5.94 -14.49 16.60
C TYR A 178 5.08 -14.01 17.77
N LEU A 179 4.51 -12.81 17.68
CA LEU A 179 3.66 -12.24 18.73
C LEU A 179 2.46 -13.15 19.03
N THR A 180 1.79 -13.62 17.96
CA THR A 180 0.62 -14.52 18.09
C THR A 180 1.01 -15.82 18.82
N LEU A 181 2.09 -16.47 18.38
CA LEU A 181 2.54 -17.72 18.99
C LEU A 181 3.02 -17.52 20.43
N ARG A 182 3.71 -16.41 20.72
CA ARG A 182 4.20 -16.11 22.06
C ARG A 182 3.05 -15.85 23.02
N VAL A 183 2.11 -14.99 22.65
CA VAL A 183 0.92 -14.71 23.48
C VAL A 183 0.11 -15.97 23.72
N LEU A 184 -0.13 -16.80 22.68
CA LEU A 184 -0.85 -18.07 22.83
C LEU A 184 -0.11 -19.03 23.76
N ARG A 185 1.20 -19.16 23.61
CA ARG A 185 2.02 -20.02 24.48
C ARG A 185 1.95 -19.57 25.92
N ASN A 186 2.12 -18.26 26.18
CA ASN A 186 2.06 -17.70 27.54
C ASN A 186 0.69 -17.97 28.20
N ALA A 187 -0.39 -17.78 27.42
CA ALA A 187 -1.75 -18.08 27.90
C ALA A 187 -1.96 -19.55 28.25
N LEU A 188 -1.41 -20.49 27.46
CA LEU A 188 -1.48 -21.93 27.72
C LEU A 188 -0.64 -22.35 28.94
N ASP A 189 0.51 -21.70 29.13
CA ASP A 189 1.39 -21.97 30.26
C ASP A 189 0.89 -21.30 31.57
N GLY A 190 -0.17 -20.46 31.48
CA GLY A 190 -0.76 -19.77 32.65
C GLY A 190 0.12 -18.64 33.20
N VAL A 191 1.02 -18.10 32.38
CA VAL A 191 1.85 -16.92 32.69
C VAL A 191 1.28 -15.67 32.06
N ASP A 192 1.81 -14.49 32.39
CA ASP A 192 1.37 -13.25 31.81
C ASP A 192 1.62 -13.23 30.30
N ILE A 193 0.65 -12.72 29.53
CA ILE A 193 0.66 -12.81 28.07
C ILE A 193 1.84 -12.11 27.41
N ASP A 194 2.41 -11.11 28.06
CA ASP A 194 3.58 -10.33 27.60
C ASP A 194 4.93 -10.92 28.03
N THR A 195 4.92 -12.04 28.80
CA THR A 195 6.13 -12.67 29.29
C THR A 195 7.10 -13.00 28.15
N GLY A 196 8.29 -12.38 28.20
CA GLY A 196 9.37 -12.60 27.23
C GLY A 196 9.17 -11.92 25.87
N ILE A 197 8.10 -11.13 25.67
CA ILE A 197 8.00 -10.22 24.52
C ILE A 197 8.93 -9.03 24.77
N GLY A 198 9.71 -8.62 23.78
CA GLY A 198 10.73 -7.58 23.93
C GLY A 198 11.98 -8.01 24.72
N THR A 199 12.16 -9.32 24.97
CA THR A 199 13.34 -9.87 25.61
C THR A 199 14.08 -10.78 24.63
N ALA A 200 15.41 -10.63 24.53
CA ALA A 200 16.22 -11.46 23.66
C ALA A 200 16.05 -12.95 23.98
N ASP A 201 15.87 -13.76 22.94
CA ASP A 201 15.89 -15.22 23.05
C ASP A 201 17.33 -15.76 23.21
N GLU A 202 17.49 -17.10 23.27
CA GLU A 202 18.80 -17.74 23.40
C GLU A 202 19.72 -17.47 22.20
N ALA A 203 19.17 -17.12 21.03
CA ALA A 203 19.93 -16.76 19.84
C ALA A 203 20.22 -15.25 19.75
N GLY A 204 19.69 -14.45 20.71
CA GLY A 204 19.86 -13.01 20.76
C GLY A 204 18.84 -12.24 19.93
N ASN A 205 17.82 -12.89 19.36
CA ASN A 205 16.75 -12.22 18.63
C ASN A 205 15.80 -11.54 19.63
N CYS A 206 15.47 -10.29 19.36
CA CYS A 206 14.59 -9.51 20.21
C CYS A 206 13.73 -8.59 19.35
N LEU A 207 12.42 -8.60 19.57
CA LEU A 207 11.55 -7.59 19.01
C LEU A 207 11.62 -6.30 19.83
N THR A 208 11.68 -5.17 19.15
CA THR A 208 11.77 -3.84 19.77
C THR A 208 10.44 -3.11 19.68
N GLU A 209 9.90 -2.70 20.83
CA GLU A 209 8.70 -1.85 20.84
C GLU A 209 9.01 -0.48 20.20
N GLY A 210 8.13 -0.04 19.32
CA GLY A 210 8.30 1.20 18.56
C GLY A 210 9.03 1.02 17.21
N GLU A 211 9.69 -0.12 16.97
CA GLU A 211 10.35 -0.48 15.70
C GLU A 211 9.63 -1.66 15.02
N ASP A 212 9.45 -2.76 15.75
CA ASP A 212 8.82 -3.98 15.23
C ASP A 212 7.33 -4.05 15.57
N TYR A 213 6.97 -3.63 16.77
CA TYR A 213 5.60 -3.69 17.25
C TYR A 213 5.23 -2.50 18.14
N ARG A 214 3.93 -2.36 18.38
CA ARG A 214 3.33 -1.47 19.38
C ARG A 214 2.36 -2.27 20.25
N TYR A 215 2.42 -2.09 21.55
CA TYR A 215 1.42 -2.62 22.48
C TYR A 215 0.40 -1.53 22.83
N SER A 216 -0.88 -1.89 22.86
CA SER A 216 -1.97 -1.05 23.37
C SER A 216 -2.55 -1.69 24.62
N GLU A 217 -2.33 -1.04 25.78
CA GLU A 217 -2.88 -1.52 27.06
C GLU A 217 -4.42 -1.41 27.08
N GLU A 218 -4.97 -0.36 26.49
CA GLU A 218 -6.42 -0.13 26.40
C GLU A 218 -7.11 -1.26 25.62
N GLU A 219 -6.55 -1.64 24.48
CA GLU A 219 -7.10 -2.67 23.59
C GLU A 219 -6.56 -4.08 23.95
N ARG A 220 -5.56 -4.15 24.83
CA ARG A 220 -4.83 -5.39 25.18
C ARG A 220 -4.34 -6.14 23.95
N SER A 221 -3.76 -5.39 23.01
CA SER A 221 -3.42 -5.87 21.68
C SER A 221 -2.00 -5.44 21.28
N TYR A 222 -1.31 -6.37 20.63
CA TYR A 222 -0.04 -6.13 19.95
C TYR A 222 -0.32 -5.83 18.47
N TYR A 223 0.36 -4.81 17.95
CA TYR A 223 0.30 -4.40 16.56
C TYR A 223 1.70 -4.48 15.96
N ALA A 224 1.92 -5.36 15.01
CA ALA A 224 3.13 -5.32 14.20
C ALA A 224 3.16 -4.02 13.37
N LEU A 225 4.30 -3.36 13.34
CA LEU A 225 4.44 -2.10 12.60
C LEU A 225 4.74 -2.37 11.14
N ASN A 226 4.08 -1.63 10.27
CA ASN A 226 4.30 -1.73 8.83
C ASN A 226 5.59 -1.01 8.42
N ILE A 227 6.34 -1.60 7.49
CA ILE A 227 7.57 -1.01 6.94
C ILE A 227 7.38 -0.70 5.46
N ALA A 228 7.76 0.50 5.05
CA ALA A 228 7.87 0.83 3.63
C ALA A 228 9.13 0.18 3.05
N VAL A 229 8.95 -0.66 2.03
CA VAL A 229 10.03 -1.31 1.27
C VAL A 229 10.20 -0.58 -0.04
N THR A 230 11.35 0.05 -0.21
CA THR A 230 11.66 0.94 -1.34
C THR A 230 13.05 0.64 -1.89
N ALA A 231 13.50 1.38 -2.88
CA ALA A 231 14.86 1.26 -3.42
C ALA A 231 15.97 1.44 -2.36
N ASP A 232 15.66 2.09 -1.25
CA ASP A 232 16.64 2.38 -0.20
C ASP A 232 16.90 1.16 0.72
N ASN A 233 15.94 0.21 0.83
CA ASN A 233 16.02 -0.92 1.78
C ASN A 233 15.52 -2.29 1.26
N TYR A 234 15.11 -2.41 0.00
CA TYR A 234 14.52 -3.65 -0.50
C TYR A 234 15.44 -4.88 -0.41
N ASN A 235 16.76 -4.66 -0.40
CA ASN A 235 17.72 -5.75 -0.25
C ASN A 235 17.59 -6.48 1.10
N ASP A 236 17.12 -5.80 2.14
CA ASP A 236 16.89 -6.39 3.47
C ASP A 236 15.68 -7.33 3.47
N PHE A 237 14.84 -7.27 2.43
CA PHE A 237 13.62 -8.05 2.25
C PHE A 237 13.73 -9.12 1.15
N THR A 238 14.89 -9.27 0.50
CA THR A 238 15.08 -10.25 -0.59
C THR A 238 15.31 -11.66 -0.07
N ASP A 239 15.77 -11.82 1.16
CA ASP A 239 16.03 -13.12 1.77
C ASP A 239 14.95 -13.46 2.83
N LEU A 240 13.74 -13.76 2.34
CA LEU A 240 12.64 -14.25 3.18
C LEU A 240 12.85 -15.71 3.64
N SER A 241 14.00 -16.35 3.31
CA SER A 241 14.33 -17.70 3.78
C SER A 241 14.69 -17.75 5.27
N LEU A 242 14.81 -16.60 5.92
CA LEU A 242 15.19 -16.46 7.32
C LEU A 242 14.00 -16.31 8.29
N ILE A 243 12.82 -16.82 7.94
CA ILE A 243 11.82 -17.06 8.98
C ILE A 243 12.30 -18.26 9.79
N HIS A 244 13.18 -17.99 10.74
CA HIS A 244 13.51 -18.93 11.79
C HIS A 244 12.38 -18.89 12.83
N ILE A 245 11.39 -19.77 12.66
CA ILE A 245 10.39 -20.08 13.69
C ILE A 245 11.00 -21.03 14.70
#